data_897f05e4ce376a421b64851f32ff2480
#
_entry.id   897f05e4ce376a421b64851f32ff2480
#
_cell.length_a   1.000
_cell.length_b   1.000
_cell.length_c   1.000
_cell.angle_alpha   90.00
_cell.angle_beta   90.00
_cell.angle_gamma   90.00
#
_symmetry.space_group_name_H-M   'P 1'
#
loop_
_entity.id
_entity.type
_entity.pdbx_description
1 polymer ?
#
loop_
_entity_poly.entity_id
_entity_poly.type
_entity_poly.pdbx_seq_one_letter_code
_entity_poly.pdbx_strand_id
1 'polypeptide(L)'
;MRVFLVDDEFLQRALVKKTVDWNSLGMEICGEAEDGEEALKKILEEKPDILIMDINIPYMNGIEVSKKVKVIFPEIQVIILTAYGEFEYAREALSFGAVSFVLKPLDPEELTKELQKCKEKLEHIYRQKSSVKKMQKDQFLLEQLSGMVPSENQQSKWEEMKIPFDKPLSVALIRPENKQQNNKMAEEMEEIIQDYFPVYEMISMNQG
;
A
#
# COMPACT_ATOMS: atom_id res chain seq x y z
N MET A 1 2.50 1.43 8.65
CA MET A 1 3.26 0.85 7.52
C MET A 1 4.42 0.04 8.05
N ARG A 2 4.73 -1.08 7.41
CA ARG A 2 5.75 -2.05 7.85
C ARG A 2 7.06 -1.82 7.12
N VAL A 3 8.14 -1.64 7.87
CA VAL A 3 9.49 -1.36 7.34
C VAL A 3 10.40 -2.54 7.65
N PHE A 4 11.16 -2.99 6.65
CA PHE A 4 12.18 -4.04 6.81
C PHE A 4 13.56 -3.45 6.57
N LEU A 5 14.53 -3.80 7.43
CA LEU A 5 15.87 -3.24 7.41
C LEU A 5 16.91 -4.30 7.10
N VAL A 6 17.76 -4.04 6.12
CA VAL A 6 18.87 -4.95 5.72
C VAL A 6 20.18 -4.19 5.69
N ASP A 7 21.12 -4.62 6.51
CA ASP A 7 22.48 -4.10 6.59
C ASP A 7 23.31 -5.15 7.37
N ASP A 8 24.50 -5.50 6.96
CA ASP A 8 25.34 -6.50 7.66
C ASP A 8 25.93 -5.93 8.96
N GLU A 9 26.04 -4.61 9.08
CA GLU A 9 26.53 -3.93 10.25
C GLU A 9 25.44 -3.78 11.32
N PHE A 10 25.53 -4.54 12.42
CA PHE A 10 24.62 -4.43 13.56
C PHE A 10 24.46 -3.00 14.08
N LEU A 11 25.56 -2.23 14.15
CA LEU A 11 25.54 -0.85 14.65
C LEU A 11 24.74 0.09 13.72
N GLN A 12 24.78 -0.12 12.42
CA GLN A 12 24.00 0.65 11.45
C GLN A 12 22.51 0.36 11.62
N ARG A 13 22.13 -0.93 11.72
CA ARG A 13 20.73 -1.31 12.00
C ARG A 13 20.24 -0.71 13.32
N ALA A 14 21.06 -0.76 14.38
CA ALA A 14 20.73 -0.17 15.67
C ALA A 14 20.57 1.37 15.58
N LEU A 15 21.45 2.03 14.81
CA LEU A 15 21.37 3.48 14.58
C LEU A 15 20.06 3.85 13.90
N VAL A 16 19.72 3.22 12.78
CA VAL A 16 18.46 3.46 12.04
C VAL A 16 17.25 3.29 12.96
N LYS A 17 17.22 2.18 13.73
CA LYS A 17 16.11 1.92 14.67
C LYS A 17 15.95 3.00 15.73
N LYS A 18 17.04 3.62 16.16
CA LYS A 18 17.05 4.56 17.30
C LYS A 18 16.88 6.01 16.89
N THR A 19 17.30 6.38 15.69
CA THR A 19 17.35 7.79 15.25
C THR A 19 16.08 8.27 14.56
N VAL A 20 15.30 7.36 13.98
CA VAL A 20 14.01 7.69 13.34
C VAL A 20 12.88 7.58 14.32
N ASP A 21 12.01 8.58 14.36
CA ASP A 21 10.75 8.52 15.12
C ASP A 21 9.67 7.77 14.32
N TRP A 22 9.71 6.44 14.44
CA TRP A 22 8.82 5.53 13.72
C TRP A 22 7.35 5.77 14.05
N ASN A 23 7.05 6.11 15.30
CA ASN A 23 5.67 6.36 15.76
C ASN A 23 5.08 7.60 15.10
N SER A 24 5.83 8.69 15.02
CA SER A 24 5.36 9.92 14.35
C SER A 24 5.09 9.71 12.86
N LEU A 25 5.86 8.84 12.21
CA LEU A 25 5.65 8.45 10.82
C LEU A 25 4.48 7.47 10.63
N GLY A 26 3.97 6.86 11.71
CA GLY A 26 2.99 5.77 11.63
C GLY A 26 3.57 4.51 10.99
N MET A 27 4.85 4.24 11.27
CA MET A 27 5.61 3.11 10.77
C MET A 27 6.11 2.23 11.90
N GLU A 28 6.40 0.97 11.58
CA GLU A 28 7.02 0.00 12.51
C GLU A 28 8.06 -0.83 11.77
N ILE A 29 9.14 -1.18 12.45
CA ILE A 29 10.11 -2.13 11.91
C ILE A 29 9.58 -3.54 12.16
N CYS A 30 9.22 -4.23 11.10
CA CYS A 30 8.65 -5.59 11.15
C CYS A 30 9.72 -6.68 11.13
N GLY A 31 10.95 -6.35 10.74
CA GLY A 31 12.05 -7.31 10.73
C GLY A 31 13.35 -6.70 10.25
N GLU A 32 14.41 -7.48 10.41
CA GLU A 32 15.77 -7.15 9.94
C GLU A 32 16.50 -8.39 9.45
N ALA A 33 17.51 -8.18 8.61
CA ALA A 33 18.42 -9.20 8.13
C ALA A 33 19.85 -8.63 7.99
N GLU A 34 20.84 -9.51 8.01
CA GLU A 34 22.25 -9.16 7.90
C GLU A 34 22.91 -9.66 6.59
N ASP A 35 22.19 -10.42 5.82
CA ASP A 35 22.63 -10.88 4.50
C ASP A 35 21.46 -10.98 3.49
N GLY A 36 21.82 -11.14 2.22
CA GLY A 36 20.84 -11.12 1.14
C GLY A 36 19.95 -12.34 1.05
N GLU A 37 20.41 -13.52 1.48
CA GLU A 37 19.61 -14.76 1.46
C GLU A 37 18.58 -14.74 2.60
N GLU A 38 19.02 -14.39 3.80
CA GLU A 38 18.15 -14.18 4.95
C GLU A 38 17.11 -13.11 4.67
N ALA A 39 17.55 -11.96 4.08
CA ALA A 39 16.68 -10.86 3.72
C ALA A 39 15.55 -11.32 2.79
N LEU A 40 15.89 -12.03 1.70
CA LEU A 40 14.88 -12.48 0.74
C LEU A 40 13.84 -13.39 1.41
N LYS A 41 14.29 -14.35 2.23
CA LYS A 41 13.41 -15.27 2.94
C LYS A 41 12.46 -14.52 3.88
N LYS A 42 12.99 -13.68 4.76
CA LYS A 42 12.19 -12.94 5.74
C LYS A 42 11.25 -11.92 5.09
N ILE A 43 11.66 -11.24 4.02
CA ILE A 43 10.80 -10.30 3.29
C ILE A 43 9.58 -11.00 2.67
N LEU A 44 9.75 -12.25 2.18
CA LEU A 44 8.63 -13.04 1.66
C LEU A 44 7.61 -13.40 2.75
N GLU A 45 8.07 -13.65 3.97
CA GLU A 45 7.22 -13.97 5.12
C GLU A 45 6.53 -12.71 5.67
N GLU A 46 7.30 -11.63 5.88
CA GLU A 46 6.86 -10.40 6.54
C GLU A 46 6.06 -9.46 5.63
N LYS A 47 6.30 -9.49 4.33
CA LYS A 47 5.64 -8.65 3.30
C LYS A 47 5.62 -7.16 3.69
N PRO A 48 6.79 -6.54 3.85
CA PRO A 48 6.88 -5.14 4.25
C PRO A 48 6.38 -4.20 3.15
N ASP A 49 5.98 -2.99 3.57
CA ASP A 49 5.63 -1.89 2.66
C ASP A 49 6.88 -1.16 2.15
N ILE A 50 7.88 -1.04 3.03
CA ILE A 50 9.13 -0.31 2.76
C ILE A 50 10.32 -1.20 3.10
N LEU A 51 11.33 -1.18 2.24
CA LEU A 51 12.60 -1.87 2.40
C LEU A 51 13.72 -0.83 2.46
N ILE A 52 14.46 -0.82 3.55
CA ILE A 52 15.74 -0.10 3.67
C ILE A 52 16.84 -1.13 3.46
N MET A 53 17.64 -0.96 2.41
CA MET A 53 18.56 -1.97 1.91
C MET A 53 19.96 -1.41 1.73
N ASP A 54 20.92 -1.96 2.43
CA ASP A 54 22.33 -1.73 2.11
C ASP A 54 22.72 -2.46 0.80
N ILE A 55 23.60 -1.87 0.03
CA ILE A 55 24.13 -2.47 -1.20
C ILE A 55 25.09 -3.61 -0.87
N ASN A 56 26.02 -3.35 0.05
CA ASN A 56 27.12 -4.27 0.35
C ASN A 56 26.78 -5.23 1.48
N ILE A 57 25.98 -6.23 1.18
CA ILE A 57 25.65 -7.30 2.11
C ILE A 57 26.18 -8.65 1.62
N PRO A 58 26.47 -9.60 2.53
CA PRO A 58 26.99 -10.91 2.16
C PRO A 58 26.04 -11.73 1.28
N TYR A 59 26.61 -12.70 0.57
CA TYR A 59 25.98 -13.73 -0.28
C TYR A 59 25.23 -13.19 -1.49
N MET A 60 24.40 -12.19 -1.34
CA MET A 60 23.63 -11.60 -2.43
C MET A 60 23.62 -10.07 -2.27
N ASN A 61 24.07 -9.36 -3.29
CA ASN A 61 24.09 -7.91 -3.29
C ASN A 61 22.67 -7.32 -3.09
N GLY A 62 22.56 -6.24 -2.30
CA GLY A 62 21.27 -5.60 -1.98
C GLY A 62 20.48 -5.12 -3.20
N ILE A 63 21.16 -4.77 -4.29
CA ILE A 63 20.52 -4.43 -5.58
C ILE A 63 19.80 -5.65 -6.17
N GLU A 64 20.45 -6.82 -6.15
CA GLU A 64 19.86 -8.07 -6.64
C GLU A 64 18.66 -8.51 -5.80
N VAL A 65 18.79 -8.41 -4.47
CA VAL A 65 17.66 -8.67 -3.55
C VAL A 65 16.49 -7.74 -3.88
N SER A 66 16.76 -6.44 -4.00
CA SER A 66 15.76 -5.42 -4.29
C SER A 66 15.03 -5.66 -5.61
N LYS A 67 15.74 -6.06 -6.67
CA LYS A 67 15.15 -6.44 -7.96
C LYS A 67 14.21 -7.63 -7.83
N LYS A 68 14.63 -8.70 -7.16
CA LYS A 68 13.81 -9.89 -6.92
C LYS A 68 12.56 -9.56 -6.13
N VAL A 69 12.72 -8.76 -5.06
CA VAL A 69 11.61 -8.32 -4.22
C VAL A 69 10.62 -7.45 -5.00
N LYS A 70 11.09 -6.55 -5.86
CA LYS A 70 10.25 -5.72 -6.72
C LYS A 70 9.43 -6.52 -7.74
N VAL A 71 9.95 -7.62 -8.25
CA VAL A 71 9.20 -8.52 -9.14
C VAL A 71 8.04 -9.18 -8.39
N ILE A 72 8.25 -9.59 -7.14
CA ILE A 72 7.25 -10.29 -6.32
C ILE A 72 6.24 -9.30 -5.71
N PHE A 73 6.75 -8.18 -5.22
CA PHE A 73 5.99 -7.10 -4.58
C PHE A 73 6.21 -5.76 -5.33
N PRO A 74 5.54 -5.51 -6.45
CA PRO A 74 5.81 -4.32 -7.28
C PRO A 74 5.62 -2.99 -6.55
N GLU A 75 4.80 -2.97 -5.51
CA GLU A 75 4.46 -1.76 -4.76
C GLU A 75 5.41 -1.44 -3.61
N ILE A 76 6.22 -2.42 -3.17
CA ILE A 76 7.19 -2.18 -2.10
C ILE A 76 8.07 -0.97 -2.44
N GLN A 77 8.24 -0.07 -1.51
CA GLN A 77 9.14 1.05 -1.70
C GLN A 77 10.54 0.66 -1.21
N VAL A 78 11.55 0.96 -2.01
CA VAL A 78 12.93 0.59 -1.68
C VAL A 78 13.76 1.86 -1.53
N ILE A 79 14.41 1.99 -0.37
CA ILE A 79 15.43 3.00 -0.08
C ILE A 79 16.77 2.28 -0.03
N ILE A 80 17.69 2.66 -0.89
CA ILE A 80 19.04 2.07 -0.92
C ILE A 80 19.96 2.88 -0.02
N LEU A 81 20.66 2.19 0.88
CA LEU A 81 21.80 2.75 1.62
C LEU A 81 23.08 2.52 0.82
N THR A 82 23.88 3.55 0.63
CA THR A 82 25.09 3.47 -0.22
C THR A 82 26.24 4.28 0.34
N ALA A 83 27.47 3.78 0.19
CA ALA A 83 28.67 4.54 0.53
C ALA A 83 29.05 5.52 -0.60
N TYR A 84 29.91 6.48 -0.24
CA TYR A 84 30.45 7.42 -1.22
C TYR A 84 31.27 6.67 -2.29
N GLY A 85 30.94 6.88 -3.56
CA GLY A 85 31.59 6.21 -4.70
C GLY A 85 30.74 5.12 -5.38
N GLU A 86 29.61 4.75 -4.83
CA GLU A 86 28.72 3.71 -5.38
C GLU A 86 27.58 4.29 -6.25
N PHE A 87 27.81 5.44 -6.85
CA PHE A 87 26.79 6.17 -7.63
C PHE A 87 26.20 5.36 -8.78
N GLU A 88 26.99 4.48 -9.41
CA GLU A 88 26.48 3.60 -10.48
C GLU A 88 25.43 2.62 -9.97
N TYR A 89 25.61 2.06 -8.78
CA TYR A 89 24.62 1.16 -8.17
C TYR A 89 23.34 1.91 -7.77
N ALA A 90 23.47 3.13 -7.24
CA ALA A 90 22.32 3.96 -6.94
C ALA A 90 21.53 4.30 -8.22
N ARG A 91 22.22 4.61 -9.33
CA ARG A 91 21.59 4.84 -10.63
C ARG A 91 20.90 3.58 -11.17
N GLU A 92 21.50 2.42 -11.00
CA GLU A 92 20.89 1.15 -11.35
C GLU A 92 19.63 0.90 -10.52
N ALA A 93 19.67 1.17 -9.22
CA ALA A 93 18.51 1.02 -8.32
C ALA A 93 17.31 1.86 -8.79
N LEU A 94 17.54 3.10 -9.20
CA LEU A 94 16.48 3.97 -9.75
C LEU A 94 15.87 3.39 -11.04
N SER A 95 16.66 2.69 -11.87
CA SER A 95 16.16 2.12 -13.12
C SER A 95 15.13 1.01 -12.95
N PHE A 96 15.15 0.27 -11.84
CA PHE A 96 14.15 -0.75 -11.53
C PHE A 96 13.07 -0.27 -10.52
N GLY A 97 13.06 1.03 -10.22
CA GLY A 97 12.01 1.65 -9.42
C GLY A 97 12.29 1.71 -7.91
N ALA A 98 13.55 1.71 -7.47
CA ALA A 98 13.89 2.20 -6.14
C ALA A 98 13.38 3.64 -6.00
N VAL A 99 12.93 4.01 -4.81
CA VAL A 99 12.36 5.35 -4.59
C VAL A 99 13.48 6.38 -4.49
N SER A 100 14.53 6.02 -3.75
CA SER A 100 15.66 6.88 -3.50
C SER A 100 16.86 6.10 -2.96
N PHE A 101 17.94 6.82 -2.78
CA PHE A 101 19.12 6.36 -2.06
C PHE A 101 19.49 7.37 -0.96
N VAL A 102 20.11 6.89 0.10
CA VAL A 102 20.65 7.69 1.21
C VAL A 102 22.12 7.35 1.37
N LEU A 103 22.96 8.39 1.44
CA LEU A 103 24.41 8.20 1.56
C LEU A 103 24.80 7.86 2.99
N LYS A 104 25.76 6.96 3.14
CA LYS A 104 26.47 6.72 4.41
C LYS A 104 27.62 7.76 4.58
N PRO A 105 27.83 8.35 5.78
CA PRO A 105 27.15 8.06 7.04
C PRO A 105 25.72 8.59 7.05
N LEU A 106 24.83 7.78 7.63
CA LEU A 106 23.38 8.06 7.63
C LEU A 106 23.06 9.37 8.35
N ASP A 107 22.42 10.29 7.63
CA ASP A 107 21.76 11.45 8.21
C ASP A 107 20.31 11.07 8.56
N PRO A 108 19.93 11.14 9.86
CA PRO A 108 18.57 10.82 10.29
C PRO A 108 17.48 11.68 9.65
N GLU A 109 17.77 12.95 9.37
CA GLU A 109 16.82 13.87 8.73
C GLU A 109 16.61 13.49 7.26
N GLU A 110 17.68 13.14 6.55
CA GLU A 110 17.59 12.67 5.17
C GLU A 110 16.80 11.37 5.08
N LEU A 111 17.11 10.38 5.93
CA LEU A 111 16.38 9.11 5.96
C LEU A 111 14.89 9.31 6.28
N THR A 112 14.59 10.16 7.27
CA THR A 112 13.20 10.49 7.65
C THR A 112 12.43 11.09 6.48
N LYS A 113 13.05 12.01 5.74
CA LYS A 113 12.48 12.63 4.54
C LYS A 113 12.18 11.62 3.44
N GLU A 114 13.09 10.67 3.20
CA GLU A 114 12.88 9.62 2.19
C GLU A 114 11.79 8.63 2.61
N LEU A 115 11.72 8.28 3.90
CA LEU A 115 10.62 7.48 4.44
C LEU A 115 9.26 8.18 4.27
N GLN A 116 9.21 9.49 4.47
CA GLN A 116 7.98 10.27 4.27
C GLN A 116 7.52 10.26 2.81
N LYS A 117 8.44 10.39 1.85
CA LYS A 117 8.13 10.24 0.42
C LYS A 117 7.59 8.85 0.09
N CYS A 118 8.18 7.80 0.66
CA CYS A 118 7.68 6.44 0.51
C CYS A 118 6.24 6.31 1.02
N LYS A 119 5.96 6.88 2.19
CA LYS A 119 4.61 6.90 2.78
C LYS A 119 3.59 7.56 1.87
N GLU A 120 3.87 8.78 1.40
CA GLU A 120 2.98 9.52 0.51
C GLU A 120 2.68 8.74 -0.78
N LYS A 121 3.70 8.11 -1.35
CA LYS A 121 3.54 7.29 -2.55
C LYS A 121 2.69 6.05 -2.31
N LEU A 122 2.90 5.34 -1.19
CA LEU A 122 2.10 4.18 -0.80
C LEU A 122 0.65 4.56 -0.52
N GLU A 123 0.41 5.65 0.22
CA GLU A 123 -0.94 6.15 0.47
C GLU A 123 -1.68 6.48 -0.82
N HIS A 124 -1.00 7.09 -1.79
CA HIS A 124 -1.58 7.37 -3.10
C HIS A 124 -1.96 6.07 -3.83
N ILE A 125 -1.06 5.06 -3.84
CA ILE A 125 -1.32 3.75 -4.44
C ILE A 125 -2.53 3.08 -3.77
N TYR A 126 -2.59 3.08 -2.44
CA TYR A 126 -3.69 2.46 -1.69
C TYR A 126 -5.03 3.16 -1.90
N ARG A 127 -5.03 4.50 -1.98
CA ARG A 127 -6.24 5.28 -2.32
C ARG A 127 -6.73 4.96 -3.73
N GLN A 128 -5.85 4.90 -4.72
CA GLN A 128 -6.23 4.52 -6.08
C GLN A 128 -6.83 3.12 -6.14
N LYS A 129 -6.20 2.14 -5.49
CA LYS A 129 -6.71 0.76 -5.45
C LYS A 129 -8.08 0.67 -4.78
N SER A 130 -8.28 1.37 -3.67
CA SER A 130 -9.56 1.37 -2.97
C SER A 130 -10.66 2.02 -3.81
N SER A 131 -10.35 3.10 -4.53
CA SER A 131 -11.30 3.77 -5.44
C SER A 131 -11.68 2.88 -6.62
N VAL A 132 -10.71 2.21 -7.26
CA VAL A 132 -10.99 1.25 -8.35
C VAL A 132 -11.84 0.08 -7.84
N LYS A 133 -11.51 -0.46 -6.68
CA LYS A 133 -12.27 -1.57 -6.08
C LYS A 133 -13.71 -1.15 -5.72
N LYS A 134 -13.88 0.06 -5.18
CA LYS A 134 -15.22 0.62 -4.91
C LYS A 134 -16.01 0.76 -6.23
N MET A 135 -15.41 1.33 -7.26
CA MET A 135 -16.08 1.51 -8.56
C MET A 135 -16.48 0.17 -9.19
N GLN A 136 -15.63 -0.85 -9.13
CA GLN A 136 -15.97 -2.20 -9.62
C GLN A 136 -17.12 -2.82 -8.84
N LYS A 137 -17.16 -2.62 -7.52
CA LYS A 137 -18.23 -3.08 -6.65
C LYS A 137 -19.54 -2.37 -6.96
N ASP A 138 -19.52 -1.04 -7.11
CA ASP A 138 -20.67 -0.24 -7.47
C ASP A 138 -21.25 -0.66 -8.84
N GLN A 139 -20.38 -0.83 -9.83
CA GLN A 139 -20.80 -1.31 -11.15
C GLN A 139 -21.43 -2.70 -11.08
N PHE A 140 -20.83 -3.63 -10.34
CA PHE A 140 -21.39 -4.98 -10.15
C PHE A 140 -22.79 -4.93 -9.52
N LEU A 141 -22.98 -4.11 -8.48
CA LEU A 141 -24.29 -3.95 -7.83
C LEU A 141 -25.32 -3.35 -8.77
N LEU A 142 -24.96 -2.36 -9.57
CA LEU A 142 -25.85 -1.74 -10.58
C LEU A 142 -26.26 -2.76 -11.66
N GLU A 143 -25.33 -3.61 -12.12
CA GLU A 143 -25.64 -4.70 -13.05
C GLU A 143 -26.65 -5.68 -12.45
N GLN A 144 -26.48 -6.05 -11.16
CA GLN A 144 -27.42 -6.92 -10.46
C GLN A 144 -28.84 -6.31 -10.39
N LEU A 145 -28.91 -5.02 -10.05
CA LEU A 145 -30.18 -4.29 -9.92
C LEU A 145 -30.90 -4.08 -11.26
N SER A 146 -30.18 -3.99 -12.36
CA SER A 146 -30.75 -3.82 -13.70
C SER A 146 -31.27 -5.13 -14.32
N GLY A 147 -31.05 -6.27 -13.68
CA GLY A 147 -31.44 -7.57 -14.21
C GLY A 147 -30.66 -8.04 -15.43
N MET A 148 -29.59 -7.35 -15.81
CA MET A 148 -28.73 -7.65 -16.98
C MET A 148 -27.64 -8.68 -16.70
N VAL A 149 -27.84 -9.63 -15.78
CA VAL A 149 -26.74 -10.50 -15.34
C VAL A 149 -26.73 -11.82 -16.09
N PRO A 150 -25.61 -12.19 -16.73
CA PRO A 150 -25.39 -13.55 -17.20
C PRO A 150 -25.30 -14.51 -16.02
N SER A 151 -26.00 -15.62 -16.08
CA SER A 151 -26.18 -16.59 -14.98
C SER A 151 -24.94 -17.41 -14.60
N GLU A 152 -23.82 -17.28 -15.27
CA GLU A 152 -22.61 -18.03 -15.01
C GLU A 152 -21.60 -17.23 -14.16
N ASN A 153 -21.17 -17.77 -13.02
CA ASN A 153 -20.21 -17.21 -12.06
C ASN A 153 -20.68 -16.08 -11.10
N GLN A 154 -21.97 -16.00 -10.82
CA GLN A 154 -22.45 -14.96 -9.88
C GLN A 154 -21.88 -15.14 -8.46
N GLN A 155 -21.94 -16.34 -7.91
CA GLN A 155 -21.54 -16.59 -6.52
C GLN A 155 -20.08 -16.22 -6.23
N SER A 156 -19.16 -16.54 -7.13
CA SER A 156 -17.75 -16.18 -6.99
C SER A 156 -17.50 -14.67 -6.99
N LYS A 157 -18.27 -13.89 -7.77
CA LYS A 157 -18.19 -12.43 -7.78
C LYS A 157 -18.72 -11.79 -6.49
N TRP A 158 -19.81 -12.33 -5.91
CA TRP A 158 -20.32 -11.86 -4.62
C TRP A 158 -19.28 -12.08 -3.51
N GLU A 159 -18.63 -13.23 -3.49
CA GLU A 159 -17.56 -13.55 -2.54
C GLU A 159 -16.35 -12.65 -2.73
N GLU A 160 -15.91 -12.43 -3.98
CA GLU A 160 -14.80 -11.53 -4.31
C GLU A 160 -15.07 -10.09 -3.87
N MET A 161 -16.30 -9.61 -4.07
CA MET A 161 -16.74 -8.26 -3.66
C MET A 161 -17.04 -8.15 -2.17
N LYS A 162 -16.97 -9.28 -1.42
CA LYS A 162 -17.31 -9.35 0.02
C LYS A 162 -18.72 -8.86 0.33
N ILE A 163 -19.68 -9.14 -0.56
CA ILE A 163 -21.09 -8.81 -0.35
C ILE A 163 -21.78 -10.08 0.13
N PRO A 164 -22.56 -10.06 1.23
CA PRO A 164 -23.26 -11.26 1.72
C PRO A 164 -24.30 -11.72 0.70
N PHE A 165 -24.16 -12.95 0.23
CA PHE A 165 -25.04 -13.55 -0.76
C PHE A 165 -26.27 -14.23 -0.13
N ASP A 166 -26.15 -14.63 1.12
CA ASP A 166 -27.13 -15.42 1.88
C ASP A 166 -28.16 -14.56 2.65
N LYS A 167 -28.09 -13.24 2.51
CA LYS A 167 -28.96 -12.29 3.19
C LYS A 167 -29.88 -11.55 2.21
N PRO A 168 -31.12 -11.24 2.60
CA PRO A 168 -31.98 -10.41 1.77
C PRO A 168 -31.36 -9.01 1.60
N LEU A 169 -31.30 -8.53 0.37
CA LEU A 169 -30.86 -7.19 0.04
C LEU A 169 -32.07 -6.26 -0.05
N SER A 170 -31.97 -5.11 0.58
CA SER A 170 -32.92 -4.01 0.42
C SER A 170 -32.23 -2.86 -0.30
N VAL A 171 -32.90 -2.29 -1.28
CA VAL A 171 -32.39 -1.15 -2.04
C VAL A 171 -33.24 0.07 -1.72
N ALA A 172 -32.59 1.15 -1.29
CA ALA A 172 -33.21 2.45 -1.11
C ALA A 172 -32.64 3.44 -2.12
N LEU A 173 -33.51 4.06 -2.92
CA LEU A 173 -33.10 5.11 -3.84
C LEU A 173 -33.37 6.47 -3.18
N ILE A 174 -32.30 7.20 -2.91
CA ILE A 174 -32.37 8.53 -2.31
C ILE A 174 -31.99 9.56 -3.37
N ARG A 175 -32.90 10.51 -3.61
CA ARG A 175 -32.68 11.59 -4.56
C ARG A 175 -32.64 12.93 -3.82
N PRO A 176 -31.57 13.71 -3.94
CA PRO A 176 -31.53 15.04 -3.40
C PRO A 176 -32.46 15.96 -4.21
N GLU A 177 -33.14 16.86 -3.52
CA GLU A 177 -33.98 17.86 -4.17
C GLU A 177 -33.18 18.90 -4.98
N ASN A 178 -31.92 19.10 -4.64
CA ASN A 178 -31.05 20.09 -5.26
C ASN A 178 -29.74 19.51 -5.76
N LYS A 179 -29.46 19.60 -7.07
CA LYS A 179 -28.29 19.02 -7.74
C LYS A 179 -26.91 19.54 -7.23
N GLN A 180 -26.89 20.72 -6.60
CA GLN A 180 -25.63 21.32 -6.11
C GLN A 180 -25.13 20.74 -4.76
N GLN A 181 -25.92 19.92 -4.08
CA GLN A 181 -25.59 19.37 -2.76
C GLN A 181 -25.21 17.88 -2.76
N ASN A 182 -25.09 17.27 -3.93
CA ASN A 182 -24.97 15.81 -4.06
C ASN A 182 -23.79 15.19 -3.27
N ASN A 183 -22.59 15.78 -3.27
CA ASN A 183 -21.44 15.18 -2.64
C ASN A 183 -21.46 15.32 -1.11
N LYS A 184 -21.84 16.51 -0.62
CA LYS A 184 -21.90 16.76 0.84
C LYS A 184 -23.01 15.95 1.51
N MET A 185 -24.16 15.82 0.83
CA MET A 185 -25.27 15.05 1.32
C MET A 185 -25.01 13.53 1.32
N ALA A 186 -24.20 13.04 0.38
CA ALA A 186 -23.79 11.65 0.36
C ALA A 186 -22.93 11.32 1.59
N GLU A 187 -21.97 12.19 1.95
CA GLU A 187 -21.13 12.04 3.14
C GLU A 187 -21.93 12.11 4.45
N GLU A 188 -22.82 13.10 4.57
CA GLU A 188 -23.71 13.26 5.74
C GLU A 188 -24.69 12.06 5.89
N MET A 189 -25.15 11.51 4.79
CA MET A 189 -26.01 10.33 4.80
C MET A 189 -25.24 9.05 5.12
N GLU A 190 -24.00 8.93 4.69
CA GLU A 190 -23.14 7.79 5.03
C GLU A 190 -22.95 7.71 6.55
N GLU A 191 -22.74 8.83 7.26
CA GLU A 191 -22.67 8.88 8.72
C GLU A 191 -23.99 8.46 9.39
N ILE A 192 -25.12 8.98 8.92
CA ILE A 192 -26.43 8.67 9.50
C ILE A 192 -26.80 7.19 9.29
N ILE A 193 -26.56 6.64 8.10
CA ILE A 193 -26.91 5.26 7.78
C ILE A 193 -26.03 4.27 8.55
N GLN A 194 -24.74 4.60 8.78
CA GLN A 194 -23.78 3.78 9.51
C GLN A 194 -24.27 3.46 10.95
N ASP A 195 -24.93 4.41 11.58
CA ASP A 195 -25.45 4.25 12.94
C ASP A 195 -26.68 3.33 13.01
N TYR A 196 -27.48 3.26 11.95
CA TYR A 196 -28.73 2.50 11.93
C TYR A 196 -28.65 1.16 11.20
N PHE A 197 -27.71 1.03 10.26
CA PHE A 197 -27.56 -0.16 9.42
C PHE A 197 -26.11 -0.62 9.39
N PRO A 198 -25.72 -1.58 10.24
CA PRO A 198 -24.32 -2.02 10.36
C PRO A 198 -23.75 -2.71 9.11
N VAL A 199 -24.61 -3.07 8.14
CA VAL A 199 -24.21 -3.65 6.85
C VAL A 199 -25.00 -2.95 5.74
N TYR A 200 -24.39 -1.97 5.09
CA TYR A 200 -24.98 -1.31 3.93
C TYR A 200 -23.88 -1.00 2.90
N GLU A 201 -24.29 -0.82 1.66
CA GLU A 201 -23.44 -0.35 0.56
C GLU A 201 -24.11 0.83 -0.11
N MET A 202 -23.43 1.96 -0.17
CA MET A 202 -23.91 3.15 -0.88
C MET A 202 -23.31 3.19 -2.29
N ILE A 203 -24.19 3.27 -3.29
CA ILE A 203 -23.81 3.45 -4.69
C ILE A 203 -24.18 4.87 -5.11
N SER A 204 -23.20 5.65 -5.49
CA SER A 204 -23.41 6.99 -6.04
C SER A 204 -23.63 6.91 -7.54
N MET A 205 -24.86 7.21 -7.99
CA MET A 205 -25.17 7.33 -9.41
C MET A 205 -25.06 8.80 -9.84
N ASN A 206 -23.98 9.12 -10.55
CA ASN A 206 -23.91 10.40 -11.26
C ASN A 206 -24.80 10.30 -12.50
N GLN A 207 -25.98 10.91 -12.44
CA GLN A 207 -26.74 11.21 -13.66
C GLN A 207 -26.08 12.43 -14.30
N GLY A 208 -25.35 12.19 -15.45
CA GLY A 208 -24.82 13.22 -16.32
C GLY A 208 -25.90 14.15 -16.89
#